data_0151947ce13ffa7133e6b7bd9f2dbf40
#
_entry.id   0151947ce13ffa7133e6b7bd9f2dbf40
#
_cell.length_a   1.000
_cell.length_b   1.000
_cell.length_c   1.000
_cell.angle_alpha   90.00
_cell.angle_beta   90.00
_cell.angle_gamma   90.00
#
_symmetry.space_group_name_H-M   'P 1'
#
loop_
_entity.id
_entity.type
_entity.pdbx_description
1 polymer ?
#
loop_
_entity_poly.entity_id
_entity_poly.type
_entity_poly.pdbx_seq_one_letter_code
_entity_poly.pdbx_strand_id
1 'polypeptide(L)'
;MSDLEQSLRFFANAKFLRLLDETGRRRLLEHASAMAFEDGDTVVREGDPGDALYIIVDGVASVVADDMGTPKPVAELTDGAFFGEIAVITNQPRSASVVAHGKLSVMRIPKGVVLEVLKDYPKVRELVAKVGVMRTEDTLEKMLAD
;
A
#
# COMPACT_ATOMS: atom_id res chain seq x y z
N MET A 1 23.82 10.35 -6.08
CA MET A 1 22.45 10.87 -5.93
C MET A 1 22.03 10.77 -4.47
N SER A 2 21.30 11.77 -3.99
CA SER A 2 20.76 11.70 -2.64
C SER A 2 19.65 10.64 -2.59
N ASP A 3 19.40 10.10 -1.39
CA ASP A 3 18.30 9.15 -1.17
C ASP A 3 16.96 9.78 -1.55
N LEU A 4 16.82 11.09 -1.35
CA LEU A 4 15.62 11.82 -1.73
C LEU A 4 15.41 11.81 -3.26
N GLU A 5 16.46 12.02 -4.04
CA GLU A 5 16.36 11.98 -5.50
C GLU A 5 16.00 10.60 -6.02
N GLN A 6 16.57 9.55 -5.44
CA GLN A 6 16.23 8.17 -5.79
C GLN A 6 14.77 7.88 -5.45
N SER A 7 14.32 8.32 -4.29
CA SER A 7 12.94 8.16 -3.87
C SER A 7 11.99 8.91 -4.79
N LEU A 8 12.33 10.13 -5.19
CA LEU A 8 11.52 10.92 -6.14
C LEU A 8 11.40 10.22 -7.49
N ARG A 9 12.49 9.64 -8.00
CA ARG A 9 12.47 8.89 -9.26
C ARG A 9 11.58 7.65 -9.16
N PHE A 10 11.69 6.93 -8.05
CA PHE A 10 10.85 5.77 -7.79
C PHE A 10 9.38 6.17 -7.76
N PHE A 11 9.05 7.20 -7.00
CA PHE A 11 7.67 7.66 -6.86
C PHE A 11 7.09 8.20 -8.16
N ALA A 12 7.91 8.72 -9.06
CA ALA A 12 7.45 9.15 -10.37
C ALA A 12 6.90 7.97 -11.19
N ASN A 13 7.33 6.75 -10.87
CA ASN A 13 6.88 5.53 -11.55
C ASN A 13 5.75 4.81 -10.82
N ALA A 14 5.47 5.16 -9.57
CA ALA A 14 4.37 4.56 -8.82
C ALA A 14 3.04 5.07 -9.38
N LYS A 15 2.12 4.14 -9.66
CA LYS A 15 0.90 4.43 -10.43
C LYS A 15 0.07 5.56 -9.87
N PHE A 16 -0.24 5.54 -8.58
CA PHE A 16 -1.10 6.58 -8.03
C PHE A 16 -0.36 7.90 -7.80
N LEU A 17 0.95 7.86 -7.56
CA LEU A 17 1.74 9.06 -7.32
C LEU A 17 1.94 9.90 -8.58
N ARG A 18 1.75 9.31 -9.75
CA ARG A 18 1.72 10.06 -11.00
C ARG A 18 0.54 11.02 -11.11
N LEU A 19 -0.51 10.75 -10.33
CA LEU A 19 -1.71 11.58 -10.29
C LEU A 19 -1.52 12.83 -9.44
N LEU A 20 -0.47 12.85 -8.61
CA LEU A 20 -0.09 14.00 -7.81
C LEU A 20 0.94 14.84 -8.57
N ASP A 21 0.90 16.15 -8.34
CA ASP A 21 1.96 17.02 -8.84
C ASP A 21 3.22 16.88 -7.97
N GLU A 22 4.27 17.59 -8.31
CA GLU A 22 5.53 17.54 -7.57
C GLU A 22 5.36 17.94 -6.10
N THR A 23 4.54 18.94 -5.83
CA THR A 23 4.26 19.41 -4.47
C THR A 23 3.61 18.30 -3.64
N GLY A 24 2.58 17.63 -4.16
CA GLY A 24 1.90 16.54 -3.48
C GLY A 24 2.83 15.37 -3.20
N ARG A 25 3.65 14.99 -4.17
CA ARG A 25 4.64 13.93 -4.00
C ARG A 25 5.65 14.25 -2.91
N ARG A 26 6.17 15.47 -2.89
CA ARG A 26 7.14 15.92 -1.86
C ARG A 26 6.54 15.89 -0.47
N ARG A 27 5.29 16.32 -0.33
CA ARG A 27 4.59 16.30 0.96
C ARG A 27 4.51 14.89 1.53
N LEU A 28 4.21 13.91 0.69
CA LEU A 28 4.20 12.51 1.11
C LEU A 28 5.60 12.01 1.48
N LEU A 29 6.59 12.33 0.65
CA LEU A 29 7.97 11.87 0.84
C LEU A 29 8.64 12.43 2.09
N GLU A 30 8.34 13.66 2.46
CA GLU A 30 8.94 14.30 3.64
C GLU A 30 8.68 13.52 4.92
N HIS A 31 7.59 12.76 4.96
CA HIS A 31 7.17 12.01 6.14
C HIS A 31 7.21 10.49 5.92
N ALA A 32 7.75 10.05 4.79
CA ALA A 32 7.87 8.62 4.49
C ALA A 32 9.08 8.02 5.20
N SER A 33 8.94 6.77 5.64
CA SER A 33 10.03 6.02 6.27
C SER A 33 10.33 4.77 5.44
N ALA A 34 11.61 4.51 5.19
CA ALA A 34 12.03 3.30 4.51
C ALA A 34 12.01 2.13 5.50
N MET A 35 11.45 1.01 5.07
CA MET A 35 11.42 -0.21 5.88
C MET A 35 11.84 -1.39 5.00
N ALA A 36 12.53 -2.36 5.61
CA ALA A 36 12.98 -3.55 4.92
C ALA A 36 12.49 -4.79 5.68
N PHE A 37 12.12 -5.83 4.93
CA PHE A 37 11.60 -7.08 5.48
C PHE A 37 12.32 -8.25 4.83
N GLU A 38 12.46 -9.33 5.59
CA GLU A 38 12.98 -10.60 5.10
C GLU A 38 11.84 -11.50 4.65
N ASP A 39 12.16 -12.54 3.89
CA ASP A 39 11.18 -13.52 3.43
C ASP A 39 10.32 -14.04 4.59
N GLY A 40 9.01 -14.01 4.41
CA GLY A 40 8.06 -14.50 5.41
C GLY A 40 7.64 -13.48 6.47
N ASP A 41 8.30 -12.31 6.54
CA ASP A 41 7.91 -11.29 7.50
C ASP A 41 6.54 -10.71 7.16
N THR A 42 5.74 -10.50 8.19
CA THR A 42 4.43 -9.86 8.05
C THR A 42 4.59 -8.34 8.10
N VAL A 43 4.18 -7.66 7.04
CA VAL A 43 4.23 -6.18 6.97
C VAL A 43 3.01 -5.58 7.67
N VAL A 44 1.82 -6.08 7.33
CA VAL A 44 0.57 -5.68 7.98
C VAL A 44 -0.28 -6.93 8.21
N ARG A 45 -1.10 -6.91 9.27
CA ARG A 45 -1.96 -8.04 9.64
C ARG A 45 -3.42 -7.72 9.41
N GLU A 46 -4.16 -8.69 8.89
CA GLU A 46 -5.61 -8.59 8.76
C GLU A 46 -6.24 -8.28 10.12
N GLY A 47 -7.18 -7.35 10.14
CA GLY A 47 -7.86 -6.93 11.36
C GLY A 47 -7.20 -5.80 12.11
N ASP A 48 -5.91 -5.51 11.87
CA ASP A 48 -5.22 -4.42 12.52
C ASP A 48 -5.69 -3.06 12.00
N PRO A 49 -5.56 -1.98 12.82
CA PRO A 49 -5.91 -0.65 12.34
C PRO A 49 -5.00 -0.21 11.20
N GLY A 50 -5.57 0.50 10.22
CA GLY A 50 -4.81 1.04 9.10
C GLY A 50 -4.15 2.35 9.49
N ASP A 51 -2.90 2.31 9.89
CA ASP A 51 -2.14 3.45 10.38
C ASP A 51 -1.20 4.07 9.34
N ALA A 52 -1.04 3.42 8.19
CA ALA A 52 -0.13 3.88 7.15
C ALA A 52 -0.47 3.31 5.78
N LEU A 53 -0.05 4.04 4.76
CA LEU A 53 -0.01 3.58 3.37
C LEU A 53 1.39 3.07 3.09
N TYR A 54 1.52 2.00 2.34
CA TYR A 54 2.80 1.39 1.97
C TYR A 54 2.97 1.38 0.46
N ILE A 55 4.18 1.69 0.00
CA ILE A 55 4.53 1.64 -1.42
C ILE A 55 5.75 0.73 -1.56
N ILE A 56 5.68 -0.24 -2.46
CA ILE A 56 6.78 -1.18 -2.67
C ILE A 56 7.86 -0.51 -3.51
N VAL A 57 9.06 -0.45 -2.96
CA VAL A 57 10.26 0.08 -3.65
C VAL A 57 10.91 -1.03 -4.43
N ASP A 58 11.09 -2.20 -3.81
CA ASP A 58 11.77 -3.33 -4.42
C ASP A 58 11.27 -4.62 -3.77
N GLY A 59 11.00 -5.61 -4.58
CA GLY A 59 10.61 -6.93 -4.12
C GLY A 59 9.16 -7.28 -4.39
N VAL A 60 8.70 -8.36 -3.76
CA VAL A 60 7.36 -8.90 -3.94
C VAL A 60 6.69 -9.06 -2.58
N ALA A 61 5.44 -8.64 -2.49
CA ALA A 61 4.61 -8.84 -1.31
C ALA A 61 3.41 -9.72 -1.68
N SER A 62 3.11 -10.69 -0.82
CA SER A 62 1.95 -11.56 -0.99
C SER A 62 0.80 -11.05 -0.13
N VAL A 63 -0.36 -10.82 -0.74
CA VAL A 63 -1.58 -10.46 -0.01
C VAL A 63 -2.27 -11.76 0.37
N VAL A 64 -2.50 -11.94 1.67
CA VAL A 64 -3.03 -13.18 2.24
C VAL A 64 -4.29 -12.87 3.03
N ALA A 65 -5.40 -13.51 2.67
CA ALA A 65 -6.65 -13.37 3.39
C ALA A 65 -6.93 -14.63 4.19
N ASP A 66 -7.59 -14.46 5.34
CA ASP A 66 -7.99 -15.60 6.16
C ASP A 66 -9.27 -16.22 5.56
N ASP A 67 -9.19 -17.52 5.28
CA ASP A 67 -10.31 -18.30 4.79
C ASP A 67 -10.64 -19.39 5.81
N MET A 68 -11.52 -19.07 6.74
CA MET A 68 -11.98 -19.97 7.81
C MET A 68 -10.82 -20.57 8.62
N GLY A 69 -9.85 -19.71 8.98
CA GLY A 69 -8.68 -20.12 9.76
C GLY A 69 -7.47 -20.56 8.94
N THR A 70 -7.60 -20.62 7.62
CA THR A 70 -6.52 -21.01 6.71
C THR A 70 -6.06 -19.79 5.91
N PRO A 71 -4.78 -19.40 6.00
CA PRO A 71 -4.25 -18.31 5.18
C PRO A 71 -4.30 -18.66 3.70
N LYS A 72 -4.87 -17.79 2.89
CA LYS A 72 -5.00 -17.99 1.45
C LYS A 72 -4.38 -16.84 0.69
N PRO A 73 -3.33 -17.10 -0.15
CA PRO A 73 -2.78 -16.06 -1.01
C PRO A 73 -3.82 -15.64 -2.05
N VAL A 74 -4.09 -14.35 -2.15
CA VAL A 74 -5.10 -13.81 -3.09
C VAL A 74 -4.51 -12.89 -4.13
N ALA A 75 -3.31 -12.35 -3.92
CA ALA A 75 -2.64 -11.49 -4.87
C ALA A 75 -1.16 -11.37 -4.57
N GLU A 76 -0.38 -10.94 -5.56
CA GLU A 76 1.00 -10.53 -5.38
C GLU A 76 1.14 -9.08 -5.82
N LEU A 77 1.92 -8.31 -5.08
CA LEU A 77 2.22 -6.92 -5.38
C LEU A 77 3.72 -6.77 -5.61
N THR A 78 4.09 -5.98 -6.61
CA THR A 78 5.48 -5.78 -7.00
C THR A 78 5.86 -4.31 -6.97
N ASP A 79 7.05 -3.98 -7.45
CA ASP A 79 7.61 -2.62 -7.46
C ASP A 79 6.59 -1.59 -7.96
N GLY A 80 6.45 -0.49 -7.24
CA GLY A 80 5.54 0.60 -7.57
C GLY A 80 4.12 0.41 -7.09
N ALA A 81 3.74 -0.79 -6.66
CA ALA A 81 2.41 -1.04 -6.11
C ALA A 81 2.28 -0.42 -4.72
N PHE A 82 1.05 -0.07 -4.36
CA PHE A 82 0.74 0.43 -3.03
C PHE A 82 -0.27 -0.49 -2.35
N PHE A 83 -0.29 -0.49 -1.03
CA PHE A 83 -1.27 -1.26 -0.25
C PHE A 83 -1.57 -0.57 1.07
N GLY A 84 -2.68 -0.95 1.70
CA GLY A 84 -3.13 -0.37 2.94
C GLY A 84 -4.05 0.84 2.76
N GLU A 85 -4.38 1.20 1.52
CA GLU A 85 -5.18 2.37 1.17
C GLU A 85 -6.59 2.32 1.72
N ILE A 86 -7.23 1.15 1.73
CA ILE A 86 -8.60 0.99 2.21
C ILE A 86 -8.68 1.39 3.68
N ALA A 87 -7.81 0.83 4.50
CA ALA A 87 -7.81 1.09 5.94
C ALA A 87 -7.50 2.54 6.26
N VAL A 88 -6.64 3.18 5.46
CA VAL A 88 -6.29 4.60 5.63
C VAL A 88 -7.45 5.52 5.25
N ILE A 89 -8.07 5.29 4.10
CA ILE A 89 -9.10 6.19 3.56
C ILE A 89 -10.46 5.97 4.23
N THR A 90 -10.83 4.73 4.48
CA THR A 90 -12.14 4.37 5.01
C THR A 90 -12.18 4.20 6.52
N ASN A 91 -11.02 4.23 7.18
CA ASN A 91 -10.87 3.98 8.61
C ASN A 91 -11.37 2.57 9.02
N GLN A 92 -11.36 1.63 8.08
CA GLN A 92 -11.71 0.23 8.34
C GLN A 92 -10.47 -0.55 8.76
N PRO A 93 -10.62 -1.66 9.49
CA PRO A 93 -9.49 -2.55 9.77
C PRO A 93 -8.88 -3.10 8.47
N ARG A 94 -7.62 -3.54 8.54
CA ARG A 94 -6.95 -4.19 7.39
C ARG A 94 -7.79 -5.37 6.90
N SER A 95 -8.07 -5.43 5.59
CA SER A 95 -8.89 -6.49 4.99
C SER A 95 -8.10 -7.76 4.71
N ALA A 96 -6.78 -7.69 4.73
CA ALA A 96 -5.91 -8.83 4.50
C ALA A 96 -4.55 -8.56 5.13
N SER A 97 -3.77 -9.62 5.30
CA SER A 97 -2.37 -9.51 5.71
C SER A 97 -1.49 -9.35 4.47
N VAL A 98 -0.35 -8.69 4.63
CA VAL A 98 0.65 -8.57 3.57
C VAL A 98 1.95 -9.14 4.11
N VAL A 99 2.52 -10.10 3.40
CA VAL A 99 3.70 -10.85 3.83
C VAL A 99 4.78 -10.71 2.77
N ALA A 100 6.02 -10.50 3.20
CA ALA A 100 7.15 -10.41 2.29
C ALA A 100 7.42 -11.76 1.62
N HIS A 101 7.55 -11.76 0.30
CA HIS A 101 7.93 -12.93 -0.47
C HIS A 101 9.34 -12.68 -1.02
N GLY A 102 10.35 -13.16 -0.31
CA GLY A 102 11.73 -12.75 -0.50
C GLY A 102 12.00 -11.42 0.20
N LYS A 103 13.15 -10.83 -0.04
CA LYS A 103 13.49 -9.53 0.53
C LYS A 103 12.58 -8.45 -0.03
N LEU A 104 12.07 -7.60 0.83
CA LEU A 104 11.10 -6.56 0.46
C LEU A 104 11.52 -5.23 1.06
N SER A 105 11.55 -4.20 0.22
CA SER A 105 11.76 -2.81 0.66
C SER A 105 10.53 -1.99 0.35
N VAL A 106 10.05 -1.24 1.33
CA VAL A 106 8.84 -0.41 1.19
C VAL A 106 9.09 0.98 1.76
N MET A 107 8.26 1.92 1.34
CA MET A 107 8.14 3.24 1.98
C MET A 107 6.82 3.26 2.73
N ARG A 108 6.89 3.61 4.02
CA ARG A 108 5.71 3.74 4.89
C ARG A 108 5.36 5.20 5.04
N ILE A 109 4.12 5.55 4.75
CA ILE A 109 3.62 6.91 4.87
C ILE A 109 2.50 6.92 5.91
N PRO A 110 2.63 7.69 7.01
CA PRO A 110 1.63 7.71 8.06
C PRO A 110 0.25 8.15 7.55
N LYS A 111 -0.80 7.55 8.10
CA LYS A 111 -2.19 7.85 7.76
C LYS A 111 -2.50 9.34 7.76
N GLY A 112 -2.09 10.07 8.81
CA GLY A 112 -2.36 11.51 8.91
C GLY A 112 -1.78 12.31 7.76
N VAL A 113 -0.58 11.94 7.30
CA VAL A 113 0.07 12.61 6.18
C VAL A 113 -0.69 12.32 4.88
N VAL A 114 -1.05 11.06 4.65
CA VAL A 114 -1.82 10.67 3.45
C VAL A 114 -3.13 11.42 3.37
N LEU A 115 -3.90 11.43 4.45
CA LEU A 115 -5.19 12.11 4.49
C LEU A 115 -5.07 13.62 4.29
N GLU A 116 -4.05 14.23 4.91
CA GLU A 116 -3.81 15.66 4.76
C GLU A 116 -3.46 16.06 3.32
N VAL A 117 -2.62 15.27 2.68
CA VAL A 117 -2.26 15.51 1.27
C VAL A 117 -3.46 15.28 0.36
N LEU A 118 -4.18 14.17 0.54
CA LEU A 118 -5.33 13.84 -0.32
C LEU A 118 -6.50 14.81 -0.19
N LYS A 119 -6.56 15.59 0.88
CA LYS A 119 -7.53 16.68 1.01
C LYS A 119 -7.43 17.67 -0.16
N ASP A 120 -6.21 17.94 -0.59
CA ASP A 120 -5.93 18.88 -1.67
C ASP A 120 -6.00 18.23 -3.06
N TYR A 121 -6.22 16.90 -3.11
CA TYR A 121 -6.27 16.13 -4.35
C TYR A 121 -7.50 15.20 -4.34
N PRO A 122 -8.73 15.77 -4.34
CA PRO A 122 -9.94 14.95 -4.18
C PRO A 122 -10.15 13.90 -5.27
N LYS A 123 -9.72 14.17 -6.49
CA LYS A 123 -9.84 13.19 -7.58
C LYS A 123 -8.92 11.99 -7.36
N VAL A 124 -7.73 12.24 -6.81
CA VAL A 124 -6.78 11.17 -6.46
C VAL A 124 -7.35 10.32 -5.35
N ARG A 125 -7.92 10.96 -4.32
CA ARG A 125 -8.56 10.27 -3.21
C ARG A 125 -9.67 9.33 -3.70
N GLU A 126 -10.51 9.81 -4.61
CA GLU A 126 -11.58 9.00 -5.20
C GLU A 126 -11.04 7.79 -5.97
N LEU A 127 -9.98 8.00 -6.76
CA LEU A 127 -9.37 6.92 -7.54
C LEU A 127 -8.73 5.85 -6.64
N VAL A 128 -8.03 6.28 -5.59
CA VAL A 128 -7.41 5.35 -4.63
C VAL A 128 -8.49 4.55 -3.91
N ALA A 129 -9.58 5.19 -3.51
CA ALA A 129 -10.70 4.52 -2.88
C ALA A 129 -11.34 3.48 -3.81
N LYS A 130 -11.50 3.80 -5.10
CA LYS A 130 -12.04 2.85 -6.10
C LYS A 130 -11.13 1.64 -6.28
N VAL A 131 -9.83 1.85 -6.36
CA VAL A 131 -8.86 0.74 -6.45
C VAL A 131 -8.96 -0.15 -5.24
N GLY A 132 -9.08 0.44 -4.05
CA GLY A 132 -9.25 -0.30 -2.81
C GLY A 132 -10.50 -1.18 -2.82
N VAL A 133 -11.64 -0.62 -3.25
CA VAL A 133 -12.90 -1.38 -3.36
C VAL A 133 -12.76 -2.53 -4.37
N MET A 134 -12.19 -2.26 -5.53
CA MET A 134 -11.96 -3.28 -6.56
C MET A 134 -11.09 -4.42 -6.04
N ARG A 135 -10.03 -4.10 -5.30
CA ARG A 135 -9.16 -5.12 -4.69
C ARG A 135 -9.90 -5.97 -3.68
N THR A 136 -10.77 -5.35 -2.89
CA THR A 136 -11.58 -6.05 -1.89
C THR A 136 -12.53 -7.04 -2.57
N GLU A 137 -13.22 -6.62 -3.63
CA GLU A 137 -14.11 -7.47 -4.41
C GLU A 137 -13.35 -8.64 -5.05
N ASP A 138 -12.18 -8.35 -5.61
CA ASP A 138 -11.31 -9.34 -6.23
C ASP A 138 -10.85 -10.39 -5.21
N THR A 139 -10.48 -9.95 -4.01
CA THR A 139 -10.10 -10.82 -2.91
C THR A 139 -11.26 -11.74 -2.53
N LEU A 140 -12.45 -11.18 -2.39
CA LEU A 140 -13.66 -11.92 -2.05
C LEU A 140 -13.99 -12.96 -3.12
N GLU A 141 -13.94 -12.59 -4.38
CA GLU A 141 -14.17 -13.50 -5.50
C GLU A 141 -13.20 -14.67 -5.49
N LYS A 142 -11.91 -14.41 -5.24
CA LYS A 142 -10.89 -15.45 -5.16
C LYS A 142 -11.15 -16.43 -4.01
N MET A 143 -11.61 -15.92 -2.88
CA MET A 143 -11.97 -16.77 -1.75
C MET A 143 -13.19 -17.64 -2.05
N LEU A 144 -14.16 -17.10 -2.77
CA LEU A 144 -15.38 -17.83 -3.13
C LEU A 144 -15.16 -18.83 -4.28
N ALA A 145 -14.18 -18.61 -5.13
CA ALA A 145 -13.90 -19.45 -6.29
C ALA A 145 -13.28 -20.81 -5.93
N ASP A 146 -12.74 -20.93 -4.73
CA ASP A 146 -12.16 -22.17 -4.24
C ASP A 146 -13.16 -22.88 -3.35
#